data_036af40c44ff1b96f09d98a8fb74733b
#
_entry.id   036af40c44ff1b96f09d98a8fb74733b
#
_cell.length_a   1.000
_cell.length_b   1.000
_cell.length_c   1.000
_cell.angle_alpha   90.00
_cell.angle_beta   90.00
_cell.angle_gamma   90.00
#
_symmetry.space_group_name_H-M   'P 1'
#
loop_
_entity.id
_entity.type
_entity.pdbx_description
1 polymer ?
#
loop_
_entity_poly.entity_id
_entity_poly.type
_entity_poly.pdbx_seq_one_letter_code
_entity_poly.pdbx_strand_id
1 'polypeptide(L)'
;AKIEEEVEREETEAQEIRKPENVVSLLNVDPIELEFGYGIIPLADVNQGGDLLDRVVMIRRQVALELGAVVPIIRLRDNIQLNPNQYVIKIKGIQVSEGEILFDHYMAMNPGYVEEEITGIPTFEPSFHLPAIWITEGQRERAESLGYTVVDPPSIIATHLTEVIRQHIAELLTRQDVQNLINNIKDNNTALIDELVPKLLSIGEIQKVLQNLLEEGISIRDLVTIFETLADHASVTRDTDILTEYVRQSLKRAISGKYFPPNEVTNVVTLDPAVEQEIMGSVKNTEQGSYLALDPERVKKIIASLTEQLKKL
;
A
#
# COMPACT_ATOMS: atom_id res chain seq x y z
N ALA A 1 -58.59 19.30 -2.24
CA ALA A 1 -57.38 19.55 -3.07
C ALA A 1 -56.09 19.64 -2.27
N LYS A 2 -55.89 20.66 -1.37
CA LYS A 2 -54.63 20.76 -0.59
C LYS A 2 -54.40 19.62 0.42
N ILE A 3 -55.47 19.16 1.06
CA ILE A 3 -55.41 18.05 2.07
C ILE A 3 -55.22 16.71 1.35
N GLU A 4 -55.76 16.56 0.17
CA GLU A 4 -55.54 15.35 -0.65
C GLU A 4 -54.12 15.27 -1.23
N GLU A 5 -53.53 16.39 -1.62
CA GLU A 5 -52.13 16.46 -2.04
C GLU A 5 -51.14 16.19 -0.86
N GLU A 6 -51.42 16.60 0.37
CA GLU A 6 -50.62 16.29 1.54
C GLU A 6 -50.73 14.82 1.90
N VAL A 7 -51.91 14.21 1.88
CA VAL A 7 -52.11 12.77 2.15
C VAL A 7 -51.43 11.91 1.07
N GLU A 8 -51.51 12.28 -0.22
CA GLU A 8 -50.81 11.58 -1.29
C GLU A 8 -49.28 11.71 -1.19
N ARG A 9 -48.76 12.82 -0.68
CA ARG A 9 -47.32 12.96 -0.37
C ARG A 9 -46.88 12.11 0.79
N GLU A 10 -47.62 12.12 1.89
CA GLU A 10 -47.32 11.28 3.05
C GLU A 10 -47.43 9.78 2.71
N GLU A 11 -48.40 9.37 1.88
CA GLU A 11 -48.51 7.97 1.44
C GLU A 11 -47.40 7.57 0.47
N THR A 12 -46.93 8.49 -0.39
CA THR A 12 -45.77 8.23 -1.27
C THR A 12 -44.45 8.17 -0.51
N GLU A 13 -44.20 9.05 0.46
CA GLU A 13 -43.05 9.01 1.35
C GLU A 13 -43.06 7.76 2.23
N ALA A 14 -44.22 7.36 2.77
CA ALA A 14 -44.37 6.12 3.56
C ALA A 14 -44.19 4.86 2.70
N GLN A 15 -44.53 4.88 1.41
CA GLN A 15 -44.27 3.79 0.47
C GLN A 15 -42.81 3.74 0.02
N GLU A 16 -42.11 4.87 -0.11
CA GLU A 16 -40.66 4.89 -0.37
C GLU A 16 -39.86 4.34 0.80
N ILE A 17 -40.24 4.65 2.04
CA ILE A 17 -39.62 4.09 3.25
C ILE A 17 -39.86 2.56 3.39
N ARG A 18 -40.93 2.04 2.78
CA ARG A 18 -41.29 0.60 2.80
C ARG A 18 -40.77 -0.20 1.60
N LYS A 19 -40.13 0.43 0.61
CA LYS A 19 -39.44 -0.32 -0.45
C LYS A 19 -38.34 -1.16 0.20
N PRO A 20 -38.26 -2.47 -0.06
CA PRO A 20 -37.17 -3.26 0.47
C PRO A 20 -35.86 -2.64 -0.01
N GLU A 21 -35.10 -2.17 0.96
CA GLU A 21 -33.74 -1.65 0.74
C GLU A 21 -32.97 -2.70 -0.08
N ASN A 22 -32.27 -2.28 -1.10
CA ASN A 22 -31.45 -3.22 -1.86
C ASN A 22 -30.29 -3.65 -1.01
N VAL A 23 -30.52 -4.63 -0.12
CA VAL A 23 -29.57 -5.15 0.86
C VAL A 23 -28.28 -5.62 0.19
N VAL A 24 -28.35 -6.00 -1.09
CA VAL A 24 -27.17 -6.42 -1.86
C VAL A 24 -26.14 -5.28 -2.00
N SER A 25 -26.60 -4.03 -2.08
CA SER A 25 -25.67 -2.88 -2.13
C SER A 25 -24.90 -2.68 -0.83
N LEU A 26 -25.46 -3.12 0.31
CA LEU A 26 -24.82 -3.05 1.63
C LEU A 26 -23.74 -4.12 1.82
N LEU A 27 -23.71 -5.14 0.95
CA LEU A 27 -22.69 -6.20 0.99
C LEU A 27 -21.39 -5.79 0.29
N ASN A 28 -21.37 -4.64 -0.40
CA ASN A 28 -20.18 -4.13 -1.05
C ASN A 28 -19.17 -3.67 0.00
N VAL A 29 -17.97 -4.24 -0.05
CA VAL A 29 -16.86 -3.85 0.80
C VAL A 29 -15.98 -2.88 0.01
N ASP A 30 -15.79 -1.68 0.54
CA ASP A 30 -14.87 -0.71 -0.06
C ASP A 30 -13.43 -1.23 0.04
N PRO A 31 -12.63 -1.16 -1.04
CA PRO A 31 -11.26 -1.66 -1.03
C PRO A 31 -10.37 -0.93 -0.03
N ILE A 32 -10.53 0.38 0.08
CA ILE A 32 -9.77 1.25 0.98
C ILE A 32 -10.72 2.26 1.60
N GLU A 33 -10.73 2.37 2.92
CA GLU A 33 -11.49 3.37 3.66
C GLU A 33 -10.57 4.11 4.63
N LEU A 34 -10.74 5.43 4.70
CA LEU A 34 -10.16 6.30 5.71
C LEU A 34 -11.33 6.86 6.53
N GLU A 35 -11.49 6.36 7.75
CA GLU A 35 -12.47 6.87 8.69
C GLU A 35 -11.81 7.80 9.71
N PHE A 36 -12.49 8.88 10.09
CA PHE A 36 -11.93 9.86 11.01
C PHE A 36 -12.97 10.47 11.94
N GLY A 37 -12.51 10.85 13.12
CA GLY A 37 -13.29 11.55 14.12
C GLY A 37 -13.66 12.99 13.72
N TYR A 38 -14.59 13.58 14.38
CA TYR A 38 -15.17 14.88 14.02
C TYR A 38 -14.15 16.05 14.04
N GLY A 39 -13.09 15.97 14.82
CA GLY A 39 -12.02 16.99 14.85
C GLY A 39 -11.17 17.04 13.58
N ILE A 40 -11.23 15.99 12.75
CA ILE A 40 -10.48 15.91 11.49
C ILE A 40 -11.33 16.37 10.29
N ILE A 41 -12.65 16.46 10.43
CA ILE A 41 -13.56 16.90 9.36
C ILE A 41 -13.09 18.16 8.63
N PRO A 42 -12.59 19.22 9.31
CA PRO A 42 -12.11 20.42 8.63
C PRO A 42 -11.01 20.18 7.60
N LEU A 43 -10.19 19.12 7.77
CA LEU A 43 -9.14 18.76 6.80
C LEU A 43 -9.71 18.14 5.52
N ALA A 44 -10.90 17.57 5.56
CA ALA A 44 -11.59 16.95 4.42
C ALA A 44 -12.63 17.90 3.79
N ASP A 45 -13.06 18.93 4.50
CA ASP A 45 -14.06 19.88 4.01
C ASP A 45 -13.43 21.02 3.21
N VAL A 46 -13.63 21.01 1.90
CA VAL A 46 -13.13 22.04 0.97
C VAL A 46 -13.62 23.44 1.35
N ASN A 47 -14.84 23.58 1.91
CA ASN A 47 -15.39 24.87 2.34
C ASN A 47 -14.67 25.45 3.55
N GLN A 48 -13.95 24.63 4.30
CA GLN A 48 -13.12 25.02 5.43
C GLN A 48 -11.62 25.09 5.07
N GLY A 49 -11.30 24.98 3.78
CA GLY A 49 -9.92 25.01 3.28
C GLY A 49 -9.18 23.67 3.38
N GLY A 50 -9.90 22.58 3.63
CA GLY A 50 -9.33 21.23 3.68
C GLY A 50 -8.92 20.75 2.30
N ASP A 51 -7.74 20.13 2.20
CA ASP A 51 -7.14 19.60 0.97
C ASP A 51 -6.92 18.08 0.98
N LEU A 52 -7.43 17.38 1.98
CA LEU A 52 -7.22 15.94 2.13
C LEU A 52 -7.74 15.14 0.94
N LEU A 53 -8.85 15.56 0.33
CA LEU A 53 -9.40 14.94 -0.89
C LEU A 53 -8.44 15.05 -2.08
N ASP A 54 -7.83 16.22 -2.27
CA ASP A 54 -6.86 16.43 -3.35
C ASP A 54 -5.60 15.62 -3.12
N ARG A 55 -5.15 15.51 -1.88
CA ARG A 55 -4.01 14.65 -1.50
C ARG A 55 -4.29 13.17 -1.79
N VAL A 56 -5.49 12.69 -1.52
CA VAL A 56 -5.90 11.32 -1.87
C VAL A 56 -5.80 11.05 -3.38
N VAL A 57 -6.20 12.01 -4.22
CA VAL A 57 -6.04 11.90 -5.68
C VAL A 57 -4.56 11.85 -6.07
N MET A 58 -3.74 12.69 -5.44
CA MET A 58 -2.28 12.72 -5.69
C MET A 58 -1.61 11.41 -5.26
N ILE A 59 -1.98 10.83 -4.11
CA ILE A 59 -1.47 9.54 -3.63
C ILE A 59 -1.73 8.45 -4.67
N ARG A 60 -2.95 8.33 -5.17
CA ARG A 60 -3.30 7.34 -6.18
C ARG A 60 -2.45 7.48 -7.44
N ARG A 61 -2.23 8.71 -7.90
CA ARG A 61 -1.37 8.99 -9.05
C ARG A 61 0.10 8.65 -8.79
N GLN A 62 0.61 9.01 -7.62
CA GLN A 62 2.00 8.74 -7.23
C GLN A 62 2.27 7.23 -7.17
N VAL A 63 1.43 6.47 -6.49
CA VAL A 63 1.58 5.00 -6.38
C VAL A 63 1.49 4.35 -7.76
N ALA A 64 0.57 4.79 -8.63
CA ALA A 64 0.47 4.27 -9.99
C ALA A 64 1.73 4.55 -10.83
N LEU A 65 2.34 5.73 -10.70
CA LEU A 65 3.59 6.08 -11.38
C LEU A 65 4.80 5.34 -10.81
N GLU A 66 4.81 5.06 -9.52
CA GLU A 66 5.91 4.39 -8.84
C GLU A 66 5.85 2.87 -9.04
N LEU A 67 4.73 2.26 -8.72
CA LEU A 67 4.58 0.81 -8.70
C LEU A 67 3.92 0.22 -9.95
N GLY A 68 3.26 1.05 -10.77
CA GLY A 68 2.57 0.57 -11.97
C GLY A 68 1.21 -0.09 -11.70
N ALA A 69 0.72 -0.03 -10.47
CA ALA A 69 -0.56 -0.59 -10.07
C ALA A 69 -1.61 0.52 -9.88
N VAL A 70 -2.84 0.24 -10.25
CA VAL A 70 -3.95 1.19 -10.08
C VAL A 70 -4.51 1.05 -8.67
N VAL A 71 -4.35 2.11 -7.87
CA VAL A 71 -4.95 2.17 -6.53
C VAL A 71 -6.48 2.34 -6.67
N PRO A 72 -7.29 1.49 -6.03
CA PRO A 72 -8.74 1.62 -6.02
C PRO A 72 -9.21 2.97 -5.47
N ILE A 73 -10.53 3.21 -5.53
CA ILE A 73 -11.14 4.38 -4.90
C ILE A 73 -10.95 4.28 -3.38
N ILE A 74 -10.49 5.37 -2.78
CA ILE A 74 -10.35 5.52 -1.34
C ILE A 74 -11.60 6.25 -0.83
N ARG A 75 -12.36 5.59 0.04
CA ARG A 75 -13.55 6.18 0.67
C ARG A 75 -13.15 6.95 1.91
N LEU A 76 -13.56 8.22 1.99
CA LEU A 76 -13.43 9.02 3.19
C LEU A 76 -14.78 9.06 3.90
N ARG A 77 -14.77 8.76 5.20
CA ARG A 77 -15.99 8.74 6.02
C ARG A 77 -15.73 9.34 7.40
N ASP A 78 -16.65 10.15 7.88
CA ASP A 78 -16.69 10.51 9.28
C ASP A 78 -17.23 9.33 10.13
N ASN A 79 -16.66 9.14 11.32
CA ASN A 79 -17.09 8.11 12.25
C ASN A 79 -17.18 8.69 13.66
N ILE A 80 -18.41 8.85 14.15
CA ILE A 80 -18.71 9.40 15.49
C ILE A 80 -18.28 8.50 16.65
N GLN A 81 -17.91 7.25 16.37
CA GLN A 81 -17.43 6.31 17.39
C GLN A 81 -15.94 6.49 17.69
N LEU A 82 -15.21 7.15 16.78
CA LEU A 82 -13.79 7.46 16.97
C LEU A 82 -13.60 8.67 17.89
N ASN A 83 -12.46 8.72 18.57
CA ASN A 83 -12.04 9.94 19.26
C ASN A 83 -11.94 11.10 18.26
N PRO A 84 -12.14 12.35 18.70
CA PRO A 84 -12.21 13.50 17.80
C PRO A 84 -11.03 13.63 16.83
N ASN A 85 -9.85 13.33 17.29
CA ASN A 85 -8.58 13.49 16.57
C ASN A 85 -8.03 12.17 16.01
N GLN A 86 -8.75 11.08 16.17
CA GLN A 86 -8.37 9.75 15.72
C GLN A 86 -8.83 9.52 14.28
N TYR A 87 -8.02 8.80 13.52
CA TYR A 87 -8.41 8.22 12.24
C TYR A 87 -7.99 6.75 12.17
N VAL A 88 -8.68 5.98 11.34
CA VAL A 88 -8.38 4.58 11.06
C VAL A 88 -8.34 4.35 9.56
N ILE A 89 -7.45 3.47 9.12
CA ILE A 89 -7.34 3.04 7.74
C ILE A 89 -7.79 1.58 7.68
N LYS A 90 -8.74 1.31 6.79
CA LYS A 90 -9.26 -0.04 6.56
C LYS A 90 -8.95 -0.50 5.15
N ILE A 91 -8.57 -1.76 5.03
CA ILE A 91 -8.43 -2.47 3.76
C ILE A 91 -9.47 -3.58 3.72
N LYS A 92 -10.33 -3.54 2.70
CA LYS A 92 -11.45 -4.51 2.55
C LYS A 92 -12.30 -4.64 3.81
N GLY A 93 -12.59 -3.51 4.46
CA GLY A 93 -13.40 -3.41 5.66
C GLY A 93 -12.69 -3.79 6.97
N ILE A 94 -11.42 -4.22 6.91
CA ILE A 94 -10.62 -4.59 8.09
C ILE A 94 -9.70 -3.43 8.44
N GLN A 95 -9.72 -2.99 9.70
CA GLN A 95 -8.78 -1.99 10.20
C GLN A 95 -7.35 -2.56 10.19
N VAL A 96 -6.46 -1.90 9.45
CA VAL A 96 -5.05 -2.28 9.33
C VAL A 96 -4.12 -1.29 10.00
N SER A 97 -4.57 -0.04 10.18
CA SER A 97 -3.79 0.99 10.85
C SER A 97 -4.68 2.05 11.47
N GLU A 98 -4.10 2.82 12.40
CA GLU A 98 -4.74 3.96 13.04
C GLU A 98 -3.72 5.04 13.36
N GLY A 99 -4.18 6.26 13.58
CA GLY A 99 -3.34 7.36 14.01
C GLY A 99 -4.16 8.43 14.70
N GLU A 100 -3.46 9.36 15.31
CA GLU A 100 -4.03 10.54 15.94
C GLU A 100 -3.30 11.78 15.45
N ILE A 101 -4.05 12.85 15.22
CA ILE A 101 -3.48 14.15 14.84
C ILE A 101 -4.06 15.27 15.70
N LEU A 102 -3.29 16.31 15.90
CA LEU A 102 -3.74 17.56 16.53
C LEU A 102 -3.89 18.62 15.43
N PHE A 103 -5.14 19.02 15.15
CA PHE A 103 -5.48 19.93 14.05
C PHE A 103 -4.69 21.25 14.05
N ASP A 104 -4.54 21.88 15.22
CA ASP A 104 -3.87 23.19 15.36
C ASP A 104 -2.36 23.07 15.65
N HIS A 105 -1.76 21.91 15.42
CA HIS A 105 -0.36 21.64 15.72
C HIS A 105 0.39 21.13 14.48
N TYR A 106 1.70 21.17 14.56
CA TYR A 106 2.61 20.55 13.59
C TYR A 106 3.38 19.42 14.26
N MET A 107 3.72 18.41 13.52
CA MET A 107 4.57 17.33 14.02
C MET A 107 6.02 17.63 13.67
N ALA A 108 6.86 17.73 14.70
CA ALA A 108 8.30 17.92 14.56
C ALA A 108 9.02 16.59 14.83
N MET A 109 9.82 16.14 13.88
CA MET A 109 10.62 14.92 13.96
C MET A 109 12.09 15.25 13.93
N ASN A 110 12.87 14.61 14.82
CA ASN A 110 14.32 14.72 14.83
C ASN A 110 14.92 13.78 13.77
N PRO A 111 15.58 14.28 12.72
CA PRO A 111 16.16 13.44 11.67
C PRO A 111 17.48 12.74 12.07
N GLY A 112 17.87 12.79 13.34
CA GLY A 112 19.07 12.18 13.89
C GLY A 112 20.04 13.19 14.54
N TYR A 113 20.01 14.44 14.14
CA TYR A 113 20.78 15.52 14.76
C TYR A 113 19.97 16.82 14.75
N VAL A 114 19.82 17.44 15.91
CA VAL A 114 19.21 18.75 16.09
C VAL A 114 20.10 19.58 17.01
N GLU A 115 20.14 20.90 16.81
CA GLU A 115 21.00 21.78 17.58
C GLU A 115 20.53 21.95 19.04
N GLU A 116 19.22 21.92 19.25
CA GLU A 116 18.59 22.10 20.56
C GLU A 116 17.27 21.31 20.61
N GLU A 117 16.95 20.76 21.78
CA GLU A 117 15.65 20.10 21.97
C GLU A 117 14.51 21.11 22.09
N ILE A 118 13.40 20.82 21.40
CA ILE A 118 12.17 21.60 21.46
C ILE A 118 11.17 20.94 22.42
N THR A 119 10.48 21.78 23.19
CA THR A 119 9.38 21.33 24.07
C THR A 119 8.08 21.27 23.30
N GLY A 120 7.31 20.21 23.53
CA GLY A 120 6.00 19.99 22.93
C GLY A 120 5.32 18.75 23.53
N ILE A 121 4.29 18.25 22.90
CA ILE A 121 3.56 17.05 23.33
C ILE A 121 4.22 15.84 22.67
N PRO A 122 4.85 14.92 23.45
CA PRO A 122 5.48 13.74 22.87
C PRO A 122 4.46 12.85 22.12
N THR A 123 4.87 12.34 20.98
CA THR A 123 4.06 11.44 20.15
C THR A 123 4.96 10.54 19.30
N PHE A 124 4.33 9.73 18.44
CA PHE A 124 5.01 8.95 17.41
C PHE A 124 4.41 9.26 16.04
N GLU A 125 5.26 9.33 15.02
CA GLU A 125 4.84 9.44 13.65
C GLU A 125 4.19 8.09 13.23
N PRO A 126 2.97 8.11 12.68
CA PRO A 126 2.18 6.89 12.54
C PRO A 126 2.65 5.93 11.44
N SER A 127 3.40 6.41 10.42
CA SER A 127 3.84 5.56 9.29
C SER A 127 4.98 4.63 9.66
N PHE A 128 5.99 5.17 10.34
CA PHE A 128 7.25 4.47 10.67
C PHE A 128 7.48 4.33 12.17
N HIS A 129 6.53 4.81 12.97
CA HIS A 129 6.59 4.81 14.43
C HIS A 129 7.83 5.49 15.02
N LEU A 130 8.27 6.56 14.35
CA LEU A 130 9.40 7.37 14.79
C LEU A 130 8.99 8.32 15.92
N PRO A 131 9.86 8.56 16.92
CA PRO A 131 9.59 9.56 17.95
C PRO A 131 9.39 10.94 17.34
N ALA A 132 8.34 11.62 17.75
CA ALA A 132 7.95 12.92 17.27
C ALA A 132 7.38 13.80 18.41
N ILE A 133 7.18 15.07 18.14
CA ILE A 133 6.66 16.03 19.11
C ILE A 133 5.62 16.90 18.40
N TRP A 134 4.43 17.05 18.99
CA TRP A 134 3.49 18.06 18.55
C TRP A 134 3.92 19.45 19.05
N ILE A 135 4.06 20.39 18.15
CA ILE A 135 4.43 21.78 18.40
C ILE A 135 3.36 22.73 17.89
N THR A 136 3.28 23.91 18.47
CA THR A 136 2.36 24.96 18.01
C THR A 136 2.89 25.65 16.75
N GLU A 137 2.00 26.34 16.01
CA GLU A 137 2.37 27.17 14.86
C GLU A 137 3.52 28.15 15.17
N GLY A 138 3.46 28.81 16.33
CA GLY A 138 4.50 29.78 16.75
C GLY A 138 5.90 29.17 16.99
N GLN A 139 6.00 27.85 17.10
CA GLN A 139 7.27 27.14 17.27
C GLN A 139 7.83 26.59 15.95
N ARG A 140 7.03 26.62 14.87
CA ARG A 140 7.36 26.00 13.59
C ARG A 140 8.67 26.49 13.01
N GLU A 141 8.82 27.81 12.80
CA GLU A 141 10.02 28.40 12.20
C GLU A 141 11.28 28.09 13.04
N ARG A 142 11.13 28.13 14.38
CA ARG A 142 12.23 27.77 15.30
C ARG A 142 12.60 26.30 15.15
N ALA A 143 11.62 25.39 15.08
CA ALA A 143 11.86 23.96 14.89
C ALA A 143 12.63 23.68 13.59
N GLU A 144 12.16 24.25 12.48
CA GLU A 144 12.82 24.14 11.17
C GLU A 144 14.25 24.68 11.22
N SER A 145 14.49 25.81 11.90
CA SER A 145 15.82 26.41 12.03
C SER A 145 16.80 25.59 12.90
N LEU A 146 16.27 24.77 13.84
CA LEU A 146 17.05 23.88 14.68
C LEU A 146 17.32 22.51 14.01
N GLY A 147 16.80 22.28 12.80
CA GLY A 147 17.02 21.07 12.02
C GLY A 147 15.94 20.00 12.17
N TYR A 148 14.79 20.30 12.78
CA TYR A 148 13.65 19.39 12.79
C TYR A 148 12.97 19.32 11.43
N THR A 149 12.48 18.15 11.06
CA THR A 149 11.51 18.00 9.97
C THR A 149 10.12 18.30 10.53
N VAL A 150 9.48 19.36 10.03
CA VAL A 150 8.16 19.78 10.51
C VAL A 150 7.09 19.50 9.46
N VAL A 151 6.02 18.79 9.86
CA VAL A 151 4.97 18.30 8.97
C VAL A 151 3.59 18.72 9.48
N ASP A 152 2.74 19.17 8.58
CA ASP A 152 1.35 19.53 8.84
C ASP A 152 0.44 18.29 8.99
N PRO A 153 -0.68 18.38 9.72
CA PRO A 153 -1.58 17.25 9.95
C PRO A 153 -2.09 16.54 8.68
N PRO A 154 -2.52 17.24 7.60
CA PRO A 154 -2.94 16.56 6.37
C PRO A 154 -1.82 15.75 5.72
N SER A 155 -0.58 16.25 5.77
CA SER A 155 0.59 15.53 5.23
C SER A 155 0.91 14.27 6.02
N ILE A 156 0.71 14.27 7.34
CA ILE A 156 0.89 13.07 8.17
C ILE A 156 -0.10 11.98 7.75
N ILE A 157 -1.40 12.32 7.62
CA ILE A 157 -2.42 11.38 7.16
C ILE A 157 -2.08 10.87 5.77
N ALA A 158 -1.69 11.77 4.85
CA ALA A 158 -1.35 11.42 3.47
C ALA A 158 -0.15 10.46 3.39
N THR A 159 0.90 10.70 4.18
CA THR A 159 2.08 9.83 4.26
C THR A 159 1.71 8.45 4.80
N HIS A 160 0.96 8.42 5.90
CA HIS A 160 0.50 7.18 6.51
C HIS A 160 -0.39 6.36 5.58
N LEU A 161 -1.36 7.01 4.94
CA LEU A 161 -2.22 6.35 3.95
C LEU A 161 -1.41 5.82 2.76
N THR A 162 -0.42 6.57 2.28
CA THR A 162 0.47 6.13 1.20
C THR A 162 1.23 4.87 1.58
N GLU A 163 1.80 4.85 2.79
CA GLU A 163 2.57 3.70 3.27
C GLU A 163 1.69 2.46 3.47
N VAL A 164 0.51 2.62 4.06
CA VAL A 164 -0.48 1.52 4.18
C VAL A 164 -0.88 0.99 2.81
N ILE A 165 -1.13 1.86 1.81
CA ILE A 165 -1.45 1.43 0.46
C ILE A 165 -0.29 0.63 -0.15
N ARG A 166 0.96 1.06 0.01
CA ARG A 166 2.13 0.34 -0.50
C ARG A 166 2.26 -1.06 0.09
N GLN A 167 2.04 -1.18 1.38
CA GLN A 167 2.09 -2.47 2.09
C GLN A 167 0.99 -3.44 1.66
N HIS A 168 -0.17 -2.91 1.23
CA HIS A 168 -1.33 -3.71 0.86
C HIS A 168 -1.62 -3.74 -0.65
N ILE A 169 -0.79 -3.11 -1.49
CA ILE A 169 -1.06 -2.96 -2.92
C ILE A 169 -1.18 -4.32 -3.65
N ALA A 170 -0.43 -5.32 -3.21
CA ALA A 170 -0.47 -6.65 -3.77
C ALA A 170 -1.85 -7.30 -3.58
N GLU A 171 -2.42 -7.24 -2.39
CA GLU A 171 -3.75 -7.80 -2.13
C GLU A 171 -4.90 -6.97 -2.74
N LEU A 172 -4.65 -5.69 -3.01
CA LEU A 172 -5.60 -4.81 -3.67
C LEU A 172 -5.67 -5.04 -5.18
N LEU A 173 -4.65 -5.65 -5.79
CA LEU A 173 -4.62 -5.95 -7.22
C LEU A 173 -5.60 -7.08 -7.56
N THR A 174 -6.70 -6.75 -8.22
CA THR A 174 -7.73 -7.70 -8.64
C THR A 174 -7.44 -8.32 -10.02
N ARG A 175 -8.12 -9.42 -10.36
CA ARG A 175 -8.10 -9.98 -11.73
C ARG A 175 -8.60 -9.00 -12.77
N GLN A 176 -9.60 -8.17 -12.41
CA GLN A 176 -10.10 -7.15 -13.31
C GLN A 176 -9.06 -6.06 -13.58
N ASP A 177 -8.28 -5.67 -12.57
CA ASP A 177 -7.19 -4.72 -12.75
C ASP A 177 -6.12 -5.29 -13.69
N VAL A 178 -5.75 -6.56 -13.51
CA VAL A 178 -4.82 -7.24 -14.42
C VAL A 178 -5.37 -7.30 -15.84
N GLN A 179 -6.66 -7.60 -16.02
CA GLN A 179 -7.29 -7.57 -17.35
C GLN A 179 -7.24 -6.16 -17.96
N ASN A 180 -7.46 -5.11 -17.15
CA ASN A 180 -7.38 -3.73 -17.62
C ASN A 180 -5.93 -3.35 -18.01
N LEU A 181 -4.93 -3.79 -17.24
CA LEU A 181 -3.52 -3.62 -17.59
C LEU A 181 -3.16 -4.31 -18.91
N ILE A 182 -3.61 -5.55 -19.10
CA ILE A 182 -3.44 -6.30 -20.36
C ILE A 182 -4.08 -5.54 -21.53
N ASN A 183 -5.31 -5.10 -21.38
CA ASN A 183 -6.03 -4.36 -22.42
C ASN A 183 -5.31 -3.07 -22.82
N ASN A 184 -4.72 -2.38 -21.84
CA ASN A 184 -4.01 -1.11 -22.06
C ASN A 184 -2.78 -1.25 -22.95
N ILE A 185 -2.10 -2.41 -22.93
CA ILE A 185 -0.91 -2.63 -23.76
C ILE A 185 -1.20 -3.47 -25.01
N LYS A 186 -2.37 -4.09 -25.11
CA LYS A 186 -2.74 -5.06 -26.15
C LYS A 186 -2.61 -4.49 -27.57
N ASP A 187 -3.07 -3.28 -27.80
CA ASP A 187 -3.13 -2.69 -29.14
C ASP A 187 -1.72 -2.59 -29.79
N ASN A 188 -0.70 -2.34 -28.98
CA ASN A 188 0.68 -2.24 -29.42
C ASN A 188 1.47 -3.57 -29.32
N ASN A 189 0.91 -4.58 -28.62
CA ASN A 189 1.59 -5.84 -28.33
C ASN A 189 0.67 -7.04 -28.55
N THR A 190 -0.13 -7.02 -29.62
CA THR A 190 -1.17 -8.04 -29.90
C THR A 190 -0.57 -9.45 -29.96
N ALA A 191 0.57 -9.64 -30.66
CA ALA A 191 1.21 -10.95 -30.80
C ALA A 191 1.57 -11.54 -29.43
N LEU A 192 2.18 -10.76 -28.55
CA LEU A 192 2.58 -11.15 -27.20
C LEU A 192 1.35 -11.54 -26.36
N ILE A 193 0.33 -10.70 -26.37
CA ILE A 193 -0.87 -10.96 -25.55
C ILE A 193 -1.64 -12.18 -26.04
N ASP A 194 -1.82 -12.34 -27.34
CA ASP A 194 -2.53 -13.49 -27.92
C ASP A 194 -1.77 -14.82 -27.77
N GLU A 195 -0.45 -14.76 -27.60
CA GLU A 195 0.37 -15.93 -27.23
C GLU A 195 0.26 -16.24 -25.73
N LEU A 196 0.40 -15.24 -24.87
CA LEU A 196 0.44 -15.43 -23.43
C LEU A 196 -0.95 -15.78 -22.83
N VAL A 197 -2.00 -15.03 -23.18
CA VAL A 197 -3.31 -15.10 -22.52
C VAL A 197 -4.41 -15.53 -23.50
N PRO A 198 -5.17 -16.54 -23.22
CA PRO A 198 -5.11 -17.51 -22.10
C PRO A 198 -4.27 -18.75 -22.40
N LYS A 199 -3.54 -18.78 -23.52
CA LYS A 199 -2.92 -20.01 -24.05
C LYS A 199 -1.84 -20.58 -23.12
N LEU A 200 -0.92 -19.73 -22.67
CA LEU A 200 0.19 -20.11 -21.80
C LEU A 200 -0.17 -19.95 -20.32
N LEU A 201 -0.69 -18.78 -19.94
CA LEU A 201 -1.08 -18.47 -18.58
C LEU A 201 -2.50 -17.91 -18.49
N SER A 202 -3.18 -18.23 -17.40
CA SER A 202 -4.43 -17.58 -17.00
C SER A 202 -4.18 -16.21 -16.38
N ILE A 203 -5.20 -15.35 -16.37
CA ILE A 203 -5.15 -14.04 -15.67
C ILE A 203 -4.80 -14.23 -14.19
N GLY A 204 -5.25 -15.32 -13.55
CA GLY A 204 -4.94 -15.59 -12.15
C GLY A 204 -3.47 -15.92 -11.90
N GLU A 205 -2.81 -16.65 -12.79
CA GLU A 205 -1.37 -16.93 -12.71
C GLU A 205 -0.56 -15.64 -12.92
N ILE A 206 -0.93 -14.83 -13.89
CA ILE A 206 -0.32 -13.50 -14.11
C ILE A 206 -0.53 -12.60 -12.91
N GLN A 207 -1.75 -12.54 -12.36
CA GLN A 207 -2.05 -11.79 -11.14
C GLN A 207 -1.10 -12.18 -10.00
N LYS A 208 -0.89 -13.49 -9.80
CA LYS A 208 -0.03 -13.97 -8.71
C LYS A 208 1.42 -13.51 -8.88
N VAL A 209 1.96 -13.58 -10.10
CA VAL A 209 3.32 -13.05 -10.38
C VAL A 209 3.40 -11.56 -10.12
N LEU A 210 2.41 -10.78 -10.58
CA LEU A 210 2.39 -9.34 -10.35
C LEU A 210 2.25 -9.00 -8.85
N GLN A 211 1.46 -9.77 -8.11
CA GLN A 211 1.32 -9.63 -6.66
C GLN A 211 2.64 -9.92 -5.94
N ASN A 212 3.34 -11.00 -6.28
CA ASN A 212 4.65 -11.33 -5.72
C ASN A 212 5.66 -10.19 -5.92
N LEU A 213 5.70 -9.57 -7.10
CA LEU A 213 6.56 -8.41 -7.36
C LEU A 213 6.18 -7.20 -6.50
N LEU A 214 4.88 -6.92 -6.38
CA LEU A 214 4.37 -5.79 -5.59
C LEU A 214 4.59 -5.98 -4.09
N GLU A 215 4.50 -7.20 -3.55
CA GLU A 215 4.83 -7.53 -2.16
C GLU A 215 6.28 -7.17 -1.81
N GLU A 216 7.18 -7.25 -2.79
CA GLU A 216 8.59 -6.86 -2.64
C GLU A 216 8.85 -5.38 -3.01
N GLY A 217 7.80 -4.62 -3.29
CA GLY A 217 7.92 -3.23 -3.71
C GLY A 217 8.56 -3.06 -5.09
N ILE A 218 8.58 -4.11 -5.92
CA ILE A 218 9.07 -4.06 -7.29
C ILE A 218 7.97 -3.51 -8.19
N SER A 219 8.32 -2.51 -8.99
CA SER A 219 7.39 -1.90 -9.94
C SER A 219 6.99 -2.86 -11.06
N ILE A 220 5.68 -2.97 -11.30
CA ILE A 220 5.13 -3.74 -12.42
C ILE A 220 4.87 -2.85 -13.65
N ARG A 221 5.40 -1.65 -13.69
CA ARG A 221 5.12 -0.64 -14.72
C ARG A 221 5.59 -1.08 -16.11
N ASP A 222 6.68 -1.82 -16.18
CA ASP A 222 7.20 -2.39 -17.43
C ASP A 222 6.52 -3.75 -17.73
N LEU A 223 5.22 -3.68 -18.01
CA LEU A 223 4.41 -4.87 -18.30
C LEU A 223 4.88 -5.62 -19.52
N VAL A 224 5.45 -4.94 -20.51
CA VAL A 224 5.92 -5.58 -21.75
C VAL A 224 7.06 -6.52 -21.42
N THR A 225 8.11 -6.06 -20.73
CA THR A 225 9.24 -6.91 -20.31
C THR A 225 8.78 -8.07 -19.41
N ILE A 226 7.84 -7.79 -18.49
CA ILE A 226 7.25 -8.82 -17.61
C ILE A 226 6.58 -9.89 -18.46
N PHE A 227 5.70 -9.52 -19.39
CA PHE A 227 4.89 -10.46 -20.16
C PHE A 227 5.70 -11.21 -21.21
N GLU A 228 6.71 -10.60 -21.83
CA GLU A 228 7.68 -11.29 -22.68
C GLU A 228 8.41 -12.39 -21.90
N THR A 229 8.91 -12.05 -20.70
CA THR A 229 9.57 -13.05 -19.85
C THR A 229 8.61 -14.18 -19.46
N LEU A 230 7.37 -13.86 -19.14
CA LEU A 230 6.34 -14.89 -18.83
C LEU A 230 6.06 -15.78 -20.05
N ALA A 231 5.94 -15.22 -21.26
CA ALA A 231 5.71 -15.98 -22.47
C ALA A 231 6.87 -16.95 -22.78
N ASP A 232 8.11 -16.48 -22.62
CA ASP A 232 9.31 -17.28 -22.84
C ASP A 232 9.40 -18.49 -21.90
N HIS A 233 8.99 -18.35 -20.65
CA HIS A 233 9.18 -19.36 -19.61
C HIS A 233 7.93 -20.19 -19.26
N ALA A 234 6.72 -19.72 -19.61
CA ALA A 234 5.46 -20.39 -19.26
C ALA A 234 5.28 -21.76 -19.97
N SER A 235 6.01 -22.02 -21.05
CA SER A 235 6.03 -23.33 -21.70
C SER A 235 6.84 -24.38 -20.91
N VAL A 236 7.75 -23.94 -20.03
CA VAL A 236 8.62 -24.79 -19.21
C VAL A 236 8.06 -25.00 -17.81
N THR A 237 7.49 -23.96 -17.22
CA THR A 237 6.91 -24.01 -15.87
C THR A 237 5.70 -23.11 -15.76
N ARG A 238 4.73 -23.52 -14.94
CA ARG A 238 3.58 -22.69 -14.53
C ARG A 238 3.64 -22.33 -13.05
N ASP A 239 4.70 -22.70 -12.36
CA ASP A 239 4.94 -22.29 -10.98
C ASP A 239 5.17 -20.76 -10.94
N THR A 240 4.25 -20.07 -10.30
CA THR A 240 4.24 -18.61 -10.26
C THR A 240 5.40 -18.04 -9.47
N ASP A 241 5.97 -18.77 -8.52
CA ASP A 241 7.14 -18.32 -7.75
C ASP A 241 8.40 -18.41 -8.63
N ILE A 242 8.57 -19.50 -9.38
CA ILE A 242 9.66 -19.64 -10.35
C ILE A 242 9.54 -18.61 -11.48
N LEU A 243 8.33 -18.39 -12.00
CA LEU A 243 8.09 -17.36 -13.01
C LEU A 243 8.41 -15.96 -12.47
N THR A 244 8.11 -15.69 -11.21
CA THR A 244 8.48 -14.41 -10.55
C THR A 244 10.00 -14.23 -10.52
N GLU A 245 10.77 -15.28 -10.26
CA GLU A 245 12.24 -15.20 -10.28
C GLU A 245 12.79 -14.86 -11.69
N TYR A 246 12.25 -15.46 -12.75
CA TYR A 246 12.64 -15.09 -14.12
C TYR A 246 12.30 -13.64 -14.43
N VAL A 247 11.10 -13.18 -14.04
CA VAL A 247 10.71 -11.77 -14.21
C VAL A 247 11.62 -10.84 -13.41
N ARG A 248 11.96 -11.19 -12.16
CA ARG A 248 12.90 -10.41 -11.34
C ARG A 248 14.26 -10.28 -12.01
N GLN A 249 14.75 -11.36 -12.62
CA GLN A 249 15.99 -11.35 -13.40
C GLN A 249 15.91 -10.41 -14.60
N SER A 250 14.80 -10.38 -15.34
CA SER A 250 14.62 -9.48 -16.49
C SER A 250 14.55 -8.02 -16.05
N LEU A 251 13.99 -7.74 -14.86
CA LEU A 251 13.87 -6.41 -14.26
C LEU A 251 15.12 -5.95 -13.48
N LYS A 252 16.22 -6.72 -13.50
CA LYS A 252 17.44 -6.46 -12.70
C LYS A 252 17.94 -5.01 -12.78
N ARG A 253 17.85 -4.37 -13.95
CA ARG A 253 18.30 -2.98 -14.13
C ARG A 253 17.44 -2.00 -13.33
N ALA A 254 16.11 -2.18 -13.35
CA ALA A 254 15.19 -1.34 -12.61
C ALA A 254 15.33 -1.55 -11.09
N ILE A 255 15.46 -2.81 -10.68
CA ILE A 255 15.68 -3.19 -9.27
C ILE A 255 17.01 -2.62 -8.76
N SER A 256 18.11 -2.84 -9.51
CA SER A 256 19.42 -2.32 -9.12
C SER A 256 19.43 -0.79 -9.05
N GLY A 257 18.79 -0.11 -10.00
CA GLY A 257 18.69 1.36 -9.99
C GLY A 257 17.95 1.92 -8.78
N LYS A 258 16.99 1.15 -8.22
CA LYS A 258 16.24 1.55 -7.02
C LYS A 258 17.04 1.32 -5.74
N TYR A 259 17.68 0.17 -5.60
CA TYR A 259 18.29 -0.28 -4.34
C TYR A 259 19.79 -0.07 -4.24
N PHE A 260 20.47 0.19 -5.36
CA PHE A 260 21.92 0.39 -5.44
C PHE A 260 22.26 1.69 -6.17
N PRO A 261 22.03 2.86 -5.51
CA PRO A 261 22.35 4.14 -6.12
C PRO A 261 23.85 4.22 -6.47
N PRO A 262 24.22 4.71 -7.66
CA PRO A 262 25.60 4.59 -8.17
C PRO A 262 26.65 5.38 -7.38
N ASN A 263 26.25 6.29 -6.51
CA ASN A 263 27.15 7.14 -5.71
C ASN A 263 27.14 6.82 -4.21
N GLU A 264 26.50 5.73 -3.80
CA GLU A 264 26.39 5.33 -2.39
C GLU A 264 27.09 4.00 -2.18
N VAL A 265 27.68 3.83 -0.99
CA VAL A 265 28.24 2.55 -0.57
C VAL A 265 27.07 1.66 -0.12
N THR A 266 26.88 0.57 -0.85
CA THR A 266 25.86 -0.41 -0.49
C THR A 266 26.45 -1.50 0.39
N ASN A 267 25.95 -1.61 1.60
CA ASN A 267 26.27 -2.71 2.50
C ASN A 267 25.40 -3.94 2.15
N VAL A 268 26.01 -5.11 2.11
CA VAL A 268 25.31 -6.35 1.80
C VAL A 268 25.56 -7.40 2.89
N VAL A 269 24.57 -8.22 3.17
CA VAL A 269 24.71 -9.43 3.98
C VAL A 269 24.69 -10.64 3.04
N THR A 270 25.68 -11.50 3.17
CA THR A 270 25.75 -12.76 2.43
C THR A 270 25.53 -13.95 3.35
N LEU A 271 24.95 -15.02 2.83
CA LEU A 271 24.86 -16.28 3.54
C LEU A 271 26.20 -17.02 3.48
N ASP A 272 26.55 -17.68 4.58
CA ASP A 272 27.64 -18.67 4.57
C ASP A 272 27.29 -19.81 3.58
N PRO A 273 28.21 -20.23 2.70
CA PRO A 273 27.93 -21.28 1.72
C PRO A 273 27.37 -22.58 2.31
N ALA A 274 27.73 -22.93 3.54
CA ALA A 274 27.19 -24.13 4.21
C ALA A 274 25.72 -23.93 4.60
N VAL A 275 25.34 -22.72 5.06
CA VAL A 275 23.95 -22.37 5.36
C VAL A 275 23.13 -22.33 4.08
N GLU A 276 23.66 -21.78 3.01
CA GLU A 276 22.99 -21.75 1.70
C GLU A 276 22.71 -23.17 1.19
N GLN A 277 23.69 -24.06 1.22
CA GLN A 277 23.53 -25.47 0.84
C GLN A 277 22.51 -26.21 1.71
N GLU A 278 22.49 -25.94 3.03
CA GLU A 278 21.52 -26.50 3.96
C GLU A 278 20.08 -26.08 3.58
N ILE A 279 19.88 -24.79 3.29
CA ILE A 279 18.58 -24.25 2.86
C ILE A 279 18.18 -24.88 1.52
N MET A 280 19.05 -24.86 0.52
CA MET A 280 18.78 -25.44 -0.80
C MET A 280 18.45 -26.94 -0.73
N GLY A 281 19.18 -27.70 0.08
CA GLY A 281 18.94 -29.13 0.29
C GLY A 281 17.64 -29.45 1.04
N SER A 282 17.09 -28.46 1.73
CA SER A 282 15.84 -28.58 2.50
C SER A 282 14.59 -28.16 1.71
N VAL A 283 14.75 -27.62 0.49
CA VAL A 283 13.62 -27.29 -0.38
C VAL A 283 13.01 -28.58 -0.92
N LYS A 284 11.69 -28.72 -0.72
CA LYS A 284 10.88 -29.83 -1.24
C LYS A 284 9.89 -29.30 -2.26
N ASN A 285 9.93 -29.90 -3.45
CA ASN A 285 9.02 -29.56 -4.53
C ASN A 285 7.83 -30.53 -4.52
N THR A 286 6.61 -30.01 -4.60
CA THR A 286 5.37 -30.77 -4.70
C THR A 286 4.55 -30.27 -5.90
N GLU A 287 3.53 -31.00 -6.28
CA GLU A 287 2.56 -30.56 -7.30
C GLU A 287 1.84 -29.24 -6.92
N GLN A 288 1.84 -28.87 -5.64
CA GLN A 288 1.19 -27.68 -5.09
C GLN A 288 2.14 -26.50 -4.88
N GLY A 289 3.44 -26.67 -5.22
CA GLY A 289 4.50 -25.68 -5.02
C GLY A 289 5.68 -26.18 -4.21
N SER A 290 6.64 -25.31 -3.95
CA SER A 290 7.85 -25.59 -3.18
C SER A 290 7.66 -25.14 -1.73
N TYR A 291 8.18 -25.93 -0.79
CA TYR A 291 8.23 -25.54 0.63
C TYR A 291 9.57 -25.89 1.26
N LEU A 292 9.94 -25.15 2.31
CA LEU A 292 11.18 -25.37 3.05
C LEU A 292 10.95 -26.33 4.20
N ALA A 293 11.58 -27.51 4.14
CA ALA A 293 11.54 -28.55 5.17
C ALA A 293 12.76 -28.47 6.10
N LEU A 294 12.99 -27.30 6.71
CA LEU A 294 14.07 -27.07 7.66
C LEU A 294 13.56 -27.22 9.11
N ASP A 295 14.43 -27.69 10.01
CA ASP A 295 14.10 -27.75 11.43
C ASP A 295 13.77 -26.36 12.00
N PRO A 296 12.65 -26.20 12.75
CA PRO A 296 12.22 -24.90 13.27
C PRO A 296 13.26 -24.19 14.15
N GLU A 297 14.03 -24.96 14.95
CA GLU A 297 15.10 -24.37 15.78
C GLU A 297 16.27 -23.88 14.91
N ARG A 298 16.51 -24.55 13.79
CA ARG A 298 17.52 -24.10 12.82
C ARG A 298 17.10 -22.81 12.13
N VAL A 299 15.81 -22.71 11.73
CA VAL A 299 15.24 -21.48 11.16
C VAL A 299 15.39 -20.31 12.14
N LYS A 300 15.03 -20.49 13.41
CA LYS A 300 15.20 -19.46 14.45
C LYS A 300 16.64 -18.98 14.56
N LYS A 301 17.63 -19.90 14.54
CA LYS A 301 19.04 -19.54 14.61
C LYS A 301 19.51 -18.74 13.42
N ILE A 302 19.08 -19.10 12.21
CA ILE A 302 19.42 -18.37 10.98
C ILE A 302 18.82 -16.95 11.04
N ILE A 303 17.54 -16.82 11.41
CA ILE A 303 16.86 -15.52 11.53
C ILE A 303 17.53 -14.66 12.62
N ALA A 304 17.84 -15.22 13.78
CA ALA A 304 18.51 -14.49 14.86
C ALA A 304 19.88 -13.96 14.43
N SER A 305 20.68 -14.80 13.75
CA SER A 305 21.98 -14.40 13.21
C SER A 305 21.86 -13.30 12.16
N LEU A 306 20.89 -13.42 11.24
CA LEU A 306 20.61 -12.39 10.23
C LEU A 306 20.24 -11.06 10.89
N THR A 307 19.33 -11.09 11.88
CA THR A 307 18.91 -9.91 12.63
C THR A 307 20.10 -9.24 13.34
N GLU A 308 21.00 -10.02 13.91
CA GLU A 308 22.21 -9.49 14.57
C GLU A 308 23.16 -8.82 13.57
N GLN A 309 23.33 -9.39 12.37
CA GLN A 309 24.19 -8.79 11.33
C GLN A 309 23.58 -7.51 10.77
N LEU A 310 22.26 -7.48 10.52
CA LEU A 310 21.55 -6.29 10.05
C LEU A 310 21.63 -5.10 11.04
N LYS A 311 21.71 -5.37 12.35
CA LYS A 311 21.90 -4.31 13.36
C LYS A 311 23.29 -3.68 13.33
N LYS A 312 24.26 -4.28 12.66
CA LYS A 312 25.64 -3.78 12.54
C LYS A 312 25.87 -2.93 11.29
N LEU A 313 24.91 -2.96 10.36
CA LEU A 313 24.89 -2.15 9.14
C LEU A 313 24.29 -0.78 9.39
#